data_8cc0bbaa6c2b7c6a69b85da7d3eb0c62
#
_entry.id   8cc0bbaa6c2b7c6a69b85da7d3eb0c62
#
_cell.length_a   1.000
_cell.length_b   1.000
_cell.length_c   1.000
_cell.angle_alpha   90.00
_cell.angle_beta   90.00
_cell.angle_gamma   90.00
#
_symmetry.space_group_name_H-M   'P 1'
#
loop_
_entity.id
_entity.type
_entity.pdbx_description
1 polymer ?
#
loop_
_entity_poly.entity_id
_entity_poly.type
_entity_poly.pdbx_seq_one_letter_code
_entity_poly.pdbx_strand_id
1 'polypeptide(L)'
;MTDSQLEQDAREFVAAVTAGAPEGWTGFELTVKGGPGGPECDGWWAVPGGGPRWMRAVAGAGELLAAIAAERGWHSARLTVRGRPGGVFEFTAEPGTVLSGDTVVLDPGYVHPLPEESTPGSALPPAGDAARALAALRAFLRGRAELLGETEELAPPATPEQLAEAERRLGHRLPDDLRALYLTTDGSGGTTSLIDGRQLLTLDEMVEAAEHLRYAGKFRFAWDEPGDAVVPLGPRPHGAVRRCHDHPGWVPFTTDGSGNHHAVDLAPAAAGRPGQVLDIGADNYEGPLYVADSVTSLLVHHLDLLERGHYALQDDWPPYLLLDQDPDEEPEEPEWNDDGLPEAAGPDLQSVRITPRAPVAPLDLAPLDLAPLAAVPRLRRLDLVTRTATGLGTLRPLPVEFLRAGLDGAGLAPLAGHPHLGALDLACDTPLDLAPLRTLPALWWLDLSRCAVADLGALGELAGLRYLALTEAQWAQLLERDALPPALVAARSVGAVAAAEWAARIGHPAGESYRVEGLLAEGG
;
A
#
# COMPACT_ATOMS: atom_id res chain seq x y z
N MET A 1 26.19 -17.73 8.61
CA MET A 1 27.25 -16.95 7.92
C MET A 1 28.39 -16.76 8.92
N THR A 2 29.65 -16.77 8.53
CA THR A 2 30.79 -16.55 9.43
C THR A 2 31.18 -15.06 9.43
N ASP A 3 31.86 -14.57 10.48
CA ASP A 3 32.38 -13.18 10.49
C ASP A 3 33.24 -12.86 9.25
N SER A 4 33.95 -13.86 8.71
CA SER A 4 34.71 -13.75 7.46
C SER A 4 33.83 -13.51 6.22
N GLN A 5 32.64 -14.11 6.16
CA GLN A 5 31.70 -13.91 5.06
C GLN A 5 31.08 -12.52 5.14
N LEU A 6 30.69 -12.07 6.33
CA LEU A 6 30.17 -10.71 6.55
C LEU A 6 31.20 -9.63 6.17
N GLU A 7 32.47 -9.88 6.50
CA GLU A 7 33.56 -8.97 6.12
C GLU A 7 33.72 -8.91 4.60
N GLN A 8 33.60 -10.02 3.92
CA GLN A 8 33.65 -10.06 2.46
C GLN A 8 32.48 -9.32 1.84
N ASP A 9 31.25 -9.59 2.30
CA ASP A 9 30.03 -8.94 1.81
C ASP A 9 30.07 -7.41 2.05
N ALA A 10 30.60 -6.97 3.21
CA ALA A 10 30.81 -5.55 3.49
C ALA A 10 31.82 -4.91 2.52
N ARG A 11 32.91 -5.61 2.19
CA ARG A 11 33.90 -5.13 1.20
C ARG A 11 33.30 -5.05 -0.21
N GLU A 12 32.54 -6.05 -0.63
CA GLU A 12 31.86 -6.06 -1.92
C GLU A 12 30.84 -4.92 -2.01
N PHE A 13 30.08 -4.69 -0.94
CA PHE A 13 29.13 -3.57 -0.87
C PHE A 13 29.86 -2.21 -0.98
N VAL A 14 30.94 -2.00 -0.24
CA VAL A 14 31.73 -0.76 -0.32
C VAL A 14 32.34 -0.58 -1.70
N ALA A 15 32.80 -1.64 -2.35
CA ALA A 15 33.30 -1.60 -3.71
C ALA A 15 32.21 -1.17 -4.70
N ALA A 16 31.00 -1.71 -4.57
CA ALA A 16 29.85 -1.31 -5.39
C ALA A 16 29.48 0.17 -5.19
N VAL A 17 29.48 0.65 -3.95
CA VAL A 17 29.28 2.08 -3.65
C VAL A 17 30.33 2.93 -4.33
N THR A 18 31.62 2.60 -4.18
CA THR A 18 32.74 3.38 -4.72
C THR A 18 32.81 3.36 -6.26
N ALA A 19 32.32 2.31 -6.89
CA ALA A 19 32.23 2.25 -8.36
C ALA A 19 31.28 3.32 -8.94
N GLY A 20 30.29 3.78 -8.17
CA GLY A 20 29.38 4.87 -8.54
C GLY A 20 29.89 6.27 -8.19
N ALA A 21 31.12 6.42 -7.72
CA ALA A 21 31.64 7.69 -7.24
C ALA A 21 31.79 8.73 -8.37
N PRO A 22 31.39 10.01 -8.14
CA PRO A 22 31.59 11.07 -9.12
C PRO A 22 33.07 11.42 -9.26
N GLU A 23 33.46 11.92 -10.44
CA GLU A 23 34.85 12.33 -10.70
C GLU A 23 35.33 13.36 -9.67
N GLY A 24 36.56 13.15 -9.15
CA GLY A 24 37.20 14.04 -8.19
C GLY A 24 36.65 13.99 -6.77
N TRP A 25 35.87 12.98 -6.41
CA TRP A 25 35.40 12.81 -5.04
C TRP A 25 36.54 12.68 -4.02
N THR A 26 36.33 13.13 -2.78
CA THR A 26 37.35 13.12 -1.71
C THR A 26 36.92 12.29 -0.51
N GLY A 27 35.68 11.86 -0.44
CA GLY A 27 35.14 11.00 0.59
C GLY A 27 33.66 10.79 0.39
N PHE A 28 33.10 9.85 1.13
CA PHE A 28 31.66 9.66 1.24
C PHE A 28 31.27 9.21 2.65
N GLU A 29 30.02 9.47 2.97
CA GLU A 29 29.33 8.87 4.10
C GLU A 29 27.97 8.36 3.60
N LEU A 30 27.64 7.14 4.00
CA LEU A 30 26.37 6.48 3.66
C LEU A 30 25.84 5.81 4.92
N THR A 31 24.61 6.12 5.27
CA THR A 31 23.84 5.40 6.28
C THR A 31 22.74 4.60 5.56
N VAL A 32 22.64 3.32 5.90
CA VAL A 32 21.55 2.45 5.46
C VAL A 32 20.82 1.95 6.70
N LYS A 33 19.53 2.11 6.75
CA LYS A 33 18.66 1.60 7.83
C LYS A 33 17.48 0.86 7.25
N GLY A 34 16.93 -0.09 7.99
CA GLY A 34 15.65 -0.69 7.65
C GLY A 34 14.55 0.35 7.83
N GLY A 35 13.70 0.48 6.83
CA GLY A 35 12.47 1.27 6.90
C GLY A 35 11.25 0.38 6.61
N PRO A 36 10.04 0.86 6.89
CA PRO A 36 8.81 0.11 6.61
C PRO A 36 8.60 -0.14 5.11
N GLY A 37 9.33 0.61 4.27
CA GLY A 37 9.33 0.50 2.81
C GLY A 37 10.57 -0.17 2.20
N GLY A 38 11.38 -0.84 3.01
CA GLY A 38 12.68 -1.37 2.58
C GLY A 38 13.86 -0.54 3.07
N PRO A 39 15.06 -0.73 2.52
CA PRO A 39 16.24 -0.02 2.97
C PRO A 39 16.16 1.47 2.61
N GLU A 40 16.25 2.32 3.61
CA GLU A 40 16.41 3.76 3.45
C GLU A 40 17.91 4.08 3.41
N CYS A 41 18.34 4.72 2.32
CA CYS A 41 19.72 5.13 2.11
C CYS A 41 19.82 6.66 2.23
N ASP A 42 20.62 7.13 3.17
CA ASP A 42 20.97 8.53 3.36
C ASP A 42 22.48 8.68 3.24
N GLY A 43 22.95 9.23 2.13
CA GLY A 43 24.37 9.30 1.84
C GLY A 43 24.74 10.42 0.89
N TRP A 44 26.03 10.82 0.95
CA TRP A 44 26.55 11.90 0.12
C TRP A 44 28.03 11.71 -0.21
N TRP A 45 28.40 12.26 -1.38
CA TRP A 45 29.78 12.34 -1.84
C TRP A 45 30.35 13.73 -1.56
N ALA A 46 31.54 13.79 -0.98
CA ALA A 46 32.32 15.01 -0.88
C ALA A 46 33.05 15.26 -2.21
N VAL A 47 32.78 16.40 -2.85
CA VAL A 47 33.41 16.81 -4.11
C VAL A 47 34.00 18.21 -3.92
N PRO A 48 35.31 18.46 -4.25
CA PRO A 48 35.94 19.76 -4.10
C PRO A 48 35.22 20.83 -4.95
N GLY A 49 34.99 22.00 -4.35
CA GLY A 49 34.43 23.17 -5.05
C GLY A 49 32.94 23.12 -5.30
N GLY A 50 32.22 22.10 -4.80
CA GLY A 50 30.78 21.95 -4.90
C GLY A 50 30.12 21.59 -3.57
N GLY A 51 28.79 21.63 -3.52
CA GLY A 51 28.03 21.06 -2.40
C GLY A 51 28.05 19.53 -2.42
N PRO A 52 27.56 18.87 -1.33
CA PRO A 52 27.48 17.42 -1.28
C PRO A 52 26.58 16.89 -2.42
N ARG A 53 27.01 15.82 -3.08
CA ARG A 53 26.19 15.09 -4.04
C ARG A 53 25.51 13.93 -3.34
N TRP A 54 24.19 13.96 -3.30
CA TRP A 54 23.40 12.93 -2.64
C TRP A 54 23.46 11.60 -3.40
N MET A 55 23.56 10.52 -2.65
CA MET A 55 23.45 9.16 -3.17
C MET A 55 21.97 8.82 -3.31
N ARG A 56 21.63 8.22 -4.43
CA ARG A 56 20.34 7.55 -4.61
C ARG A 56 20.44 6.12 -4.05
N ALA A 57 19.36 5.34 -4.15
CA ALA A 57 19.35 3.95 -3.70
C ALA A 57 20.63 3.19 -4.12
N VAL A 58 21.20 2.43 -3.19
CA VAL A 58 22.39 1.60 -3.42
C VAL A 58 21.96 0.16 -3.56
N ALA A 59 22.31 -0.46 -4.69
CA ALA A 59 21.99 -1.87 -4.94
C ALA A 59 22.64 -2.79 -3.88
N GLY A 60 21.92 -3.83 -3.45
CA GLY A 60 22.39 -4.78 -2.45
C GLY A 60 22.33 -4.29 -0.99
N ALA A 61 21.91 -3.04 -0.76
CA ALA A 61 21.86 -2.48 0.60
C ALA A 61 20.87 -3.23 1.51
N GLY A 62 19.72 -3.60 0.98
CA GLY A 62 18.68 -4.33 1.72
C GLY A 62 19.07 -5.74 2.07
N GLU A 63 19.66 -6.45 1.12
CA GLU A 63 20.13 -7.82 1.28
C GLU A 63 21.24 -7.88 2.34
N LEU A 64 22.20 -6.96 2.29
CA LEU A 64 23.28 -6.89 3.28
C LEU A 64 22.72 -6.57 4.67
N LEU A 65 21.80 -5.60 4.78
CA LEU A 65 21.15 -5.23 6.03
C LEU A 65 20.45 -6.43 6.67
N ALA A 66 19.65 -7.15 5.88
CA ALA A 66 18.92 -8.33 6.32
C ALA A 66 19.86 -9.47 6.72
N ALA A 67 20.92 -9.71 5.95
CA ALA A 67 21.89 -10.75 6.23
C ALA A 67 22.63 -10.51 7.56
N ILE A 68 23.05 -9.27 7.83
CA ILE A 68 23.71 -8.89 9.08
C ILE A 68 22.74 -9.01 10.27
N ALA A 69 21.51 -8.50 10.10
CA ALA A 69 20.49 -8.60 11.14
C ALA A 69 20.22 -10.07 11.54
N ALA A 70 20.03 -10.93 10.54
CA ALA A 70 19.80 -12.37 10.76
C ALA A 70 20.98 -13.06 11.46
N GLU A 71 22.23 -12.80 11.02
CA GLU A 71 23.43 -13.40 11.60
C GLU A 71 23.65 -12.98 13.05
N ARG A 72 23.33 -11.73 13.38
CA ARG A 72 23.50 -11.16 14.71
C ARG A 72 22.29 -11.38 15.62
N GLY A 73 21.19 -11.95 15.12
CA GLY A 73 19.94 -12.10 15.85
C GLY A 73 19.28 -10.74 16.17
N TRP A 74 19.50 -9.73 15.33
CA TRP A 74 18.87 -8.41 15.46
C TRP A 74 17.56 -8.38 14.70
N HIS A 75 16.58 -7.63 15.19
CA HIS A 75 15.32 -7.42 14.46
C HIS A 75 15.53 -6.55 13.20
N SER A 76 16.49 -5.63 13.27
CA SER A 76 16.93 -4.79 12.16
C SER A 76 18.38 -4.38 12.40
N ALA A 77 19.05 -3.87 11.37
CA ALA A 77 20.38 -3.29 11.47
C ALA A 77 20.38 -1.86 10.93
N ARG A 78 21.37 -1.07 11.39
CA ARG A 78 21.78 0.18 10.78
C ARG A 78 23.21 0.02 10.33
N LEU A 79 23.50 0.37 9.08
CA LEU A 79 24.85 0.38 8.53
C LEU A 79 25.31 1.83 8.39
N THR A 80 26.55 2.11 8.79
CA THR A 80 27.22 3.38 8.49
C THR A 80 28.50 3.04 7.75
N VAL A 81 28.67 3.61 6.57
CA VAL A 81 29.85 3.38 5.72
C VAL A 81 30.50 4.72 5.42
N ARG A 82 31.79 4.82 5.66
CA ARG A 82 32.61 5.96 5.30
C ARG A 82 33.76 5.50 4.44
N GLY A 83 34.06 6.23 3.38
CA GLY A 83 35.18 5.87 2.50
C GLY A 83 35.92 7.09 1.96
N ARG A 84 37.15 6.85 1.51
CA ARG A 84 38.04 7.84 0.90
C ARG A 84 38.69 7.25 -0.36
N PRO A 85 39.15 8.09 -1.30
CA PRO A 85 39.94 7.63 -2.44
C PRO A 85 41.16 6.82 -1.97
N GLY A 86 41.55 5.82 -2.79
CA GLY A 86 42.58 4.86 -2.41
C GLY A 86 42.04 3.66 -1.63
N GLY A 87 40.71 3.47 -1.63
CA GLY A 87 40.06 2.26 -1.12
C GLY A 87 39.94 2.16 0.39
N VAL A 88 40.33 3.19 1.15
CA VAL A 88 40.19 3.20 2.63
C VAL A 88 38.72 3.34 2.99
N PHE A 89 38.22 2.42 3.82
CA PHE A 89 36.83 2.48 4.29
C PHE A 89 36.72 2.07 5.78
N GLU A 90 35.65 2.57 6.37
CA GLU A 90 35.11 2.16 7.66
C GLU A 90 33.66 1.73 7.47
N PHE A 91 33.32 0.54 7.91
CA PHE A 91 31.98 -0.02 7.87
C PHE A 91 31.56 -0.39 9.29
N THR A 92 30.44 0.12 9.73
CA THR A 92 29.90 -0.17 11.05
C THR A 92 28.47 -0.65 10.88
N ALA A 93 28.13 -1.78 11.48
CA ALA A 93 26.78 -2.26 11.64
C ALA A 93 26.40 -2.27 13.11
N GLU A 94 25.22 -1.81 13.40
CA GLU A 94 24.66 -1.76 14.76
C GLU A 94 23.18 -2.18 14.75
N PRO A 95 22.63 -2.64 15.89
CA PRO A 95 21.21 -2.91 15.97
C PRO A 95 20.40 -1.67 15.57
N GLY A 96 19.48 -1.84 14.65
CA GLY A 96 18.58 -0.80 14.18
C GLY A 96 17.20 -0.92 14.78
N THR A 97 16.48 0.18 14.83
CA THR A 97 15.05 0.22 15.11
C THR A 97 14.32 0.66 13.84
N VAL A 98 13.36 -0.12 13.41
CA VAL A 98 12.48 0.28 12.32
C VAL A 98 11.30 1.02 12.92
N LEU A 99 11.07 2.25 12.47
CA LEU A 99 9.95 3.07 12.89
C LEU A 99 9.03 3.32 11.69
N SER A 100 7.72 3.24 11.96
CA SER A 100 6.67 3.76 11.09
C SER A 100 5.91 4.80 11.89
N GLY A 101 6.16 6.08 11.64
CA GLY A 101 5.70 7.14 12.53
C GLY A 101 6.17 6.91 13.99
N ASP A 102 5.23 6.84 14.92
CA ASP A 102 5.48 6.56 16.34
C ASP A 102 5.47 5.06 16.68
N THR A 103 5.29 4.19 15.69
CA THR A 103 5.22 2.74 15.87
C THR A 103 6.59 2.10 15.71
N VAL A 104 6.97 1.25 16.64
CA VAL A 104 8.16 0.40 16.57
C VAL A 104 7.78 -0.88 15.82
N VAL A 105 8.42 -1.14 14.69
CA VAL A 105 8.24 -2.37 13.92
C VAL A 105 9.23 -3.42 14.43
N LEU A 106 8.70 -4.47 15.04
CA LEU A 106 9.48 -5.55 15.65
C LEU A 106 9.87 -6.63 14.62
N ASP A 107 9.05 -6.82 13.59
CA ASP A 107 9.34 -7.71 12.46
C ASP A 107 9.19 -6.95 11.13
N PRO A 108 10.29 -6.38 10.62
CA PRO A 108 10.26 -5.66 9.34
C PRO A 108 9.94 -6.54 8.12
N GLY A 109 10.06 -7.85 8.26
CA GLY A 109 9.74 -8.82 7.21
C GLY A 109 8.28 -9.23 7.17
N TYR A 110 7.48 -8.80 8.13
CA TYR A 110 6.07 -9.14 8.18
C TYR A 110 5.27 -8.47 7.07
N VAL A 111 4.54 -9.28 6.33
CA VAL A 111 3.54 -8.83 5.34
C VAL A 111 2.17 -9.25 5.84
N HIS A 112 1.28 -8.29 6.05
CA HIS A 112 -0.09 -8.59 6.47
C HIS A 112 -0.89 -9.14 5.28
N PRO A 113 -1.52 -10.33 5.40
CA PRO A 113 -2.34 -10.87 4.34
C PRO A 113 -3.61 -10.02 4.18
N LEU A 114 -3.82 -9.48 2.98
CA LEU A 114 -5.02 -8.72 2.67
C LEU A 114 -6.22 -9.64 2.43
N PRO A 115 -7.44 -9.16 2.71
CA PRO A 115 -8.66 -9.89 2.39
C PRO A 115 -8.70 -10.21 0.89
N GLU A 116 -9.15 -11.41 0.55
CA GLU A 116 -9.37 -11.86 -0.82
C GLU A 116 -8.12 -11.97 -1.73
N GLU A 117 -6.90 -11.68 -1.22
CA GLU A 117 -5.66 -11.83 -2.00
C GLU A 117 -5.48 -13.26 -2.54
N SER A 118 -5.78 -14.27 -1.73
CA SER A 118 -5.64 -15.68 -2.06
C SER A 118 -6.95 -16.39 -2.43
N THR A 119 -8.06 -15.64 -2.64
CA THR A 119 -9.34 -16.26 -3.02
C THR A 119 -9.29 -16.85 -4.43
N PRO A 120 -10.05 -17.92 -4.73
CA PRO A 120 -10.12 -18.46 -6.07
C PRO A 120 -10.51 -17.39 -7.10
N GLY A 121 -9.81 -17.39 -8.24
CA GLY A 121 -10.11 -16.50 -9.34
C GLY A 121 -11.36 -16.90 -10.12
N SER A 122 -11.72 -16.06 -11.09
CA SER A 122 -12.85 -16.29 -11.99
C SER A 122 -12.63 -17.47 -12.92
N ALA A 123 -13.70 -18.19 -13.21
CA ALA A 123 -13.78 -19.18 -14.28
C ALA A 123 -14.44 -18.63 -15.57
N LEU A 124 -14.79 -17.34 -15.60
CA LEU A 124 -15.41 -16.71 -16.75
C LEU A 124 -14.39 -16.50 -17.88
N PRO A 125 -14.79 -16.55 -19.16
CA PRO A 125 -13.90 -16.27 -20.27
C PRO A 125 -13.59 -14.76 -20.34
N PRO A 126 -12.43 -14.37 -20.93
CA PRO A 126 -12.14 -12.99 -21.27
C PRO A 126 -13.23 -12.38 -22.17
N ALA A 127 -13.47 -11.06 -22.02
CA ALA A 127 -14.47 -10.34 -22.82
C ALA A 127 -13.85 -9.59 -24.02
N GLY A 128 -12.51 -9.51 -24.11
CA GLY A 128 -11.80 -8.75 -25.13
C GLY A 128 -11.95 -9.31 -26.54
N ASP A 129 -12.06 -8.40 -27.53
CA ASP A 129 -12.08 -8.67 -28.96
C ASP A 129 -11.09 -7.75 -29.68
N ALA A 130 -9.98 -8.33 -30.16
CA ALA A 130 -8.88 -7.61 -30.78
C ALA A 130 -9.31 -6.76 -31.99
N ALA A 131 -10.18 -7.28 -32.86
CA ALA A 131 -10.62 -6.58 -34.05
C ALA A 131 -11.51 -5.38 -33.71
N ARG A 132 -12.43 -5.56 -32.76
CA ARG A 132 -13.31 -4.51 -32.26
C ARG A 132 -12.53 -3.43 -31.52
N ALA A 133 -11.56 -3.80 -30.68
CA ALA A 133 -10.69 -2.86 -29.98
C ALA A 133 -9.93 -1.95 -30.95
N LEU A 134 -9.28 -2.53 -31.98
CA LEU A 134 -8.58 -1.75 -32.99
C LEU A 134 -9.51 -0.89 -33.86
N ALA A 135 -10.72 -1.35 -34.15
CA ALA A 135 -11.71 -0.55 -34.86
C ALA A 135 -12.13 0.68 -34.04
N ALA A 136 -12.42 0.49 -32.74
CA ALA A 136 -12.78 1.56 -31.82
C ALA A 136 -11.63 2.58 -31.66
N LEU A 137 -10.39 2.11 -31.43
CA LEU A 137 -9.21 2.97 -31.34
C LEU A 137 -9.04 3.85 -32.58
N ARG A 138 -9.09 3.24 -33.78
CA ARG A 138 -8.94 3.97 -35.05
C ARG A 138 -10.05 5.00 -35.27
N ALA A 139 -11.28 4.68 -34.86
CA ALA A 139 -12.40 5.62 -34.93
C ALA A 139 -12.21 6.78 -33.95
N PHE A 140 -11.84 6.49 -32.72
CA PHE A 140 -11.54 7.48 -31.68
C PHE A 140 -10.43 8.43 -32.11
N LEU A 141 -9.31 7.92 -32.60
CA LEU A 141 -8.19 8.74 -33.08
C LEU A 141 -8.59 9.65 -34.27
N ARG A 142 -9.44 9.18 -35.17
CA ARG A 142 -9.97 10.03 -36.26
C ARG A 142 -10.84 11.16 -35.71
N GLY A 143 -11.80 10.85 -34.85
CA GLY A 143 -12.67 11.86 -34.25
C GLY A 143 -11.88 12.89 -33.44
N ARG A 144 -10.89 12.44 -32.68
CA ARG A 144 -9.98 13.32 -31.93
C ARG A 144 -9.16 14.21 -32.87
N ALA A 145 -8.59 13.67 -33.94
CA ALA A 145 -7.83 14.44 -34.94
C ALA A 145 -8.69 15.52 -35.61
N GLU A 146 -9.97 15.23 -35.89
CA GLU A 146 -10.92 16.23 -36.44
C GLU A 146 -11.18 17.37 -35.45
N LEU A 147 -11.25 17.07 -34.14
CA LEU A 147 -11.50 18.08 -33.11
C LEU A 147 -10.27 18.93 -32.80
N LEU A 148 -9.09 18.33 -32.72
CA LEU A 148 -7.84 19.02 -32.38
C LEU A 148 -7.17 19.68 -33.62
N GLY A 149 -7.57 19.29 -34.84
CA GLY A 149 -6.96 19.78 -36.09
C GLY A 149 -5.57 19.16 -36.36
N GLU A 150 -5.17 18.14 -35.60
CA GLU A 150 -3.86 17.50 -35.69
C GLU A 150 -4.02 15.99 -35.76
N THR A 151 -3.19 15.35 -36.60
CA THR A 151 -3.11 13.87 -36.65
C THR A 151 -1.97 13.43 -35.73
N GLU A 152 -2.30 12.60 -34.78
CA GLU A 152 -1.33 12.05 -33.84
C GLU A 152 -0.48 10.97 -34.52
N GLU A 153 0.85 11.10 -34.41
CA GLU A 153 1.76 10.05 -34.83
C GLU A 153 1.90 9.02 -33.69
N LEU A 154 1.35 7.83 -33.93
CA LEU A 154 1.55 6.71 -33.01
C LEU A 154 3.00 6.25 -33.03
N ALA A 155 3.48 5.73 -31.90
CA ALA A 155 4.78 5.05 -31.83
C ALA A 155 4.82 3.85 -32.80
N PRO A 156 6.01 3.44 -33.26
CA PRO A 156 6.13 2.20 -34.03
C PRO A 156 5.53 1.00 -33.28
N PRO A 157 4.94 0.04 -34.01
CA PRO A 157 4.38 -1.15 -33.38
C PRO A 157 5.48 -1.99 -32.71
N ALA A 158 5.15 -2.63 -31.58
CA ALA A 158 5.99 -3.67 -31.00
C ALA A 158 6.08 -4.88 -31.93
N THR A 159 7.22 -5.57 -31.91
CA THR A 159 7.35 -6.85 -32.61
C THR A 159 6.74 -7.98 -31.77
N PRO A 160 6.35 -9.11 -32.42
CA PRO A 160 5.89 -10.30 -31.70
C PRO A 160 6.93 -10.83 -30.68
N GLU A 161 8.23 -10.65 -30.96
CA GLU A 161 9.32 -11.06 -30.08
C GLU A 161 9.40 -10.17 -28.83
N GLN A 162 9.27 -8.85 -28.98
CA GLN A 162 9.22 -7.90 -27.85
C GLN A 162 8.01 -8.19 -26.97
N LEU A 163 6.85 -8.42 -27.56
CA LEU A 163 5.65 -8.77 -26.82
C LEU A 163 5.80 -10.09 -26.04
N ALA A 164 6.39 -11.12 -26.67
CA ALA A 164 6.65 -12.40 -26.00
C ALA A 164 7.67 -12.25 -24.85
N GLU A 165 8.66 -11.39 -24.99
CA GLU A 165 9.65 -11.10 -23.96
C GLU A 165 9.00 -10.37 -22.77
N ALA A 166 8.15 -9.37 -23.01
CA ALA A 166 7.40 -8.67 -21.96
C ALA A 166 6.49 -9.64 -21.19
N GLU A 167 5.73 -10.49 -21.88
CA GLU A 167 4.89 -11.53 -21.29
C GLU A 167 5.70 -12.53 -20.43
N ARG A 168 6.90 -12.89 -20.87
CA ARG A 168 7.80 -13.76 -20.11
C ARG A 168 8.28 -13.08 -18.81
N ARG A 169 8.63 -11.80 -18.86
CA ARG A 169 9.04 -11.00 -17.69
C ARG A 169 7.89 -10.79 -16.71
N LEU A 170 6.70 -10.50 -17.22
CA LEU A 170 5.48 -10.36 -16.41
C LEU A 170 5.05 -11.69 -15.77
N GLY A 171 5.40 -12.83 -16.39
CA GLY A 171 4.92 -14.15 -15.98
C GLY A 171 3.47 -14.44 -16.40
N HIS A 172 2.90 -13.63 -17.25
CA HIS A 172 1.51 -13.70 -17.73
C HIS A 172 1.41 -13.43 -19.22
N ARG A 173 0.46 -14.09 -19.88
CA ARG A 173 0.05 -13.74 -21.23
C ARG A 173 -0.97 -12.59 -21.17
N LEU A 174 -0.75 -11.55 -21.96
CA LEU A 174 -1.66 -10.40 -22.06
C LEU A 174 -2.96 -10.80 -22.80
N PRO A 175 -4.09 -10.11 -22.54
CA PRO A 175 -5.33 -10.28 -23.29
C PRO A 175 -5.15 -9.99 -24.79
N ASP A 176 -5.90 -10.67 -25.63
CA ASP A 176 -5.72 -10.57 -27.08
C ASP A 176 -6.00 -9.18 -27.65
N ASP A 177 -6.89 -8.41 -27.05
CA ASP A 177 -7.18 -7.02 -27.41
C ASP A 177 -6.02 -6.09 -27.03
N LEU A 178 -5.42 -6.23 -25.84
CA LEU A 178 -4.24 -5.46 -25.45
C LEU A 178 -3.02 -5.84 -26.29
N ARG A 179 -2.84 -7.13 -26.61
CA ARG A 179 -1.78 -7.59 -27.53
C ARG A 179 -1.92 -6.95 -28.91
N ALA A 180 -3.13 -6.89 -29.45
CA ALA A 180 -3.40 -6.25 -30.72
C ALA A 180 -3.09 -4.74 -30.69
N LEU A 181 -3.34 -4.08 -29.57
CA LEU A 181 -2.99 -2.69 -29.37
C LEU A 181 -1.47 -2.50 -29.48
N TYR A 182 -0.65 -3.29 -28.77
CA TYR A 182 0.80 -3.20 -28.82
C TYR A 182 1.40 -3.57 -30.18
N LEU A 183 0.80 -4.50 -30.89
CA LEU A 183 1.17 -4.82 -32.29
C LEU A 183 0.74 -3.70 -33.29
N THR A 184 0.05 -2.67 -32.82
CA THR A 184 -0.30 -1.48 -33.60
C THR A 184 0.52 -0.28 -33.19
N THR A 185 0.82 -0.10 -31.90
CA THR A 185 1.63 0.98 -31.34
C THR A 185 2.27 0.54 -30.03
N ASP A 186 3.59 0.74 -29.86
CA ASP A 186 4.30 0.48 -28.61
C ASP A 186 4.42 1.78 -27.80
N GLY A 187 3.36 2.12 -27.09
CA GLY A 187 3.26 3.33 -26.29
C GLY A 187 2.64 4.52 -27.03
N SER A 188 2.56 5.64 -26.34
CA SER A 188 1.96 6.90 -26.86
C SER A 188 2.89 7.73 -27.73
N GLY A 189 4.14 7.35 -27.91
CA GLY A 189 5.11 8.09 -28.75
C GLY A 189 5.45 9.50 -28.26
N GLY A 190 5.21 9.81 -26.99
CA GLY A 190 5.44 11.13 -26.41
C GLY A 190 4.27 12.09 -26.58
N THR A 191 3.17 11.65 -27.19
CA THR A 191 1.91 12.41 -27.24
C THR A 191 1.09 12.20 -25.99
N THR A 192 0.46 13.25 -25.52
CA THR A 192 -0.39 13.24 -24.34
C THR A 192 -1.71 12.52 -24.63
N SER A 193 -2.12 11.64 -23.73
CA SER A 193 -3.48 11.14 -23.56
C SER A 193 -4.09 10.38 -24.74
N LEU A 194 -3.46 9.25 -25.09
CA LEU A 194 -4.03 8.30 -26.07
C LEU A 194 -5.32 7.63 -25.52
N ILE A 195 -5.39 7.42 -24.22
CA ILE A 195 -6.50 6.74 -23.55
C ILE A 195 -6.91 7.56 -22.32
N ASP A 196 -8.01 8.29 -22.42
CA ASP A 196 -8.64 9.05 -21.33
C ASP A 196 -7.65 9.93 -20.53
N GLY A 197 -6.96 10.82 -21.22
CA GLY A 197 -5.98 11.70 -20.57
C GLY A 197 -4.70 10.99 -20.09
N ARG A 198 -4.58 9.67 -20.29
CA ARG A 198 -3.44 8.86 -19.86
C ARG A 198 -2.55 8.46 -21.02
N GLN A 199 -1.28 8.30 -20.73
CA GLN A 199 -0.30 7.80 -21.70
C GLN A 199 -0.34 6.28 -21.74
N LEU A 200 -0.33 5.70 -22.94
CA LEU A 200 -0.08 4.27 -23.10
C LEU A 200 1.42 4.02 -22.83
N LEU A 201 1.72 3.14 -21.89
CA LEU A 201 3.08 2.70 -21.60
C LEU A 201 3.65 1.88 -22.77
N THR A 202 4.95 1.97 -23.02
CA THR A 202 5.63 0.98 -23.85
C THR A 202 5.68 -0.38 -23.14
N LEU A 203 5.96 -1.45 -23.84
CA LEU A 203 6.09 -2.79 -23.22
C LEU A 203 7.17 -2.82 -22.11
N ASP A 204 8.27 -2.11 -22.28
CA ASP A 204 9.33 -2.04 -21.26
C ASP A 204 8.85 -1.24 -20.03
N GLU A 205 8.23 -0.07 -20.23
CA GLU A 205 7.64 0.72 -19.14
C GLU A 205 6.53 -0.04 -18.40
N MET A 206 5.70 -0.81 -19.13
CA MET A 206 4.68 -1.69 -18.53
C MET A 206 5.30 -2.70 -17.56
N VAL A 207 6.39 -3.34 -17.98
CA VAL A 207 7.07 -4.32 -17.13
C VAL A 207 7.72 -3.65 -15.93
N GLU A 208 8.38 -2.51 -16.12
CA GLU A 208 8.99 -1.73 -15.04
C GLU A 208 7.93 -1.24 -14.03
N ALA A 209 6.79 -0.73 -14.53
CA ALA A 209 5.69 -0.30 -13.68
C ALA A 209 5.09 -1.48 -12.87
N ALA A 210 4.89 -2.65 -13.51
CA ALA A 210 4.43 -3.85 -12.82
C ALA A 210 5.41 -4.32 -11.73
N GLU A 211 6.71 -4.29 -12.00
CA GLU A 211 7.76 -4.62 -11.03
C GLU A 211 7.77 -3.60 -9.88
N HIS A 212 7.64 -2.31 -10.18
CA HIS A 212 7.59 -1.25 -9.18
C HIS A 212 6.36 -1.35 -8.27
N LEU A 213 5.18 -1.58 -8.83
CA LEU A 213 3.95 -1.75 -8.04
C LEU A 213 4.03 -2.96 -7.12
N ARG A 214 4.55 -4.10 -7.59
CA ARG A 214 4.80 -5.28 -6.76
C ARG A 214 5.76 -5.00 -5.60
N TYR A 215 6.74 -4.15 -5.83
CA TYR A 215 7.68 -3.73 -4.79
C TYR A 215 7.01 -2.76 -3.81
N ALA A 216 6.33 -1.74 -4.30
CA ALA A 216 5.66 -0.71 -3.49
C ALA A 216 4.52 -1.29 -2.63
N GLY A 217 3.76 -2.25 -3.15
CA GLY A 217 2.65 -2.88 -2.45
C GLY A 217 3.05 -3.58 -1.16
N LYS A 218 4.26 -4.15 -1.10
CA LYS A 218 4.79 -4.75 0.13
C LYS A 218 4.95 -3.77 1.29
N PHE A 219 4.90 -2.46 1.03
CA PHE A 219 5.25 -1.40 1.95
C PHE A 219 4.11 -0.42 2.26
N ARG A 220 2.92 -0.63 1.68
CA ARG A 220 1.74 0.23 1.92
C ARG A 220 1.07 0.02 3.28
N PHE A 221 1.67 -0.75 4.15
CA PHE A 221 1.10 -1.03 5.44
C PHE A 221 1.37 0.12 6.42
N ALA A 222 0.38 0.97 6.64
CA ALA A 222 0.44 2.01 7.66
C ALA A 222 -0.05 1.45 8.99
N TRP A 223 0.89 1.14 9.90
CA TRP A 223 0.55 0.63 11.22
C TRP A 223 -0.31 1.60 12.03
N ASP A 224 -0.17 2.90 11.80
CA ASP A 224 -0.83 3.94 12.58
C ASP A 224 -2.28 4.22 12.11
N GLU A 225 -2.63 3.82 10.88
CA GLU A 225 -3.95 4.03 10.28
C GLU A 225 -4.46 2.75 9.59
N PRO A 226 -4.95 1.75 10.35
CA PRO A 226 -5.32 0.46 9.77
C PRO A 226 -6.60 0.51 8.93
N GLY A 227 -7.45 1.52 9.10
CA GLY A 227 -8.74 1.61 8.43
C GLY A 227 -8.60 1.61 6.91
N ASP A 228 -7.91 2.57 6.34
CA ASP A 228 -7.79 2.75 4.89
C ASP A 228 -6.77 1.78 4.28
N ALA A 229 -5.63 1.59 4.96
CA ALA A 229 -4.53 0.76 4.44
C ALA A 229 -4.82 -0.76 4.44
N VAL A 230 -5.75 -1.25 5.26
CA VAL A 230 -5.90 -2.69 5.52
C VAL A 230 -7.29 -3.23 5.21
N VAL A 231 -8.27 -2.36 5.05
CA VAL A 231 -9.63 -2.75 4.67
C VAL A 231 -10.00 -2.12 3.33
N PRO A 232 -9.46 -2.64 2.21
CA PRO A 232 -9.81 -2.14 0.89
C PRO A 232 -11.31 -2.28 0.64
N LEU A 233 -11.88 -1.28 -0.01
CA LEU A 233 -13.27 -1.35 -0.44
C LEU A 233 -13.37 -2.12 -1.77
N GLY A 234 -14.52 -2.72 -2.02
CA GLY A 234 -14.76 -3.47 -3.25
C GLY A 234 -15.62 -2.65 -4.21
N PRO A 235 -15.15 -2.35 -5.43
CA PRO A 235 -15.94 -1.61 -6.42
C PRO A 235 -17.11 -2.43 -6.95
N ARG A 236 -18.02 -1.76 -7.68
CA ARG A 236 -18.98 -2.44 -8.54
C ARG A 236 -18.32 -2.87 -9.86
N PRO A 237 -18.69 -4.00 -10.45
CA PRO A 237 -19.61 -5.04 -9.96
C PRO A 237 -19.01 -5.80 -8.77
N HIS A 238 -19.79 -5.98 -7.71
CA HIS A 238 -19.30 -6.60 -6.50
C HIS A 238 -18.78 -8.03 -6.73
N GLY A 239 -17.59 -8.31 -6.20
CA GLY A 239 -16.92 -9.60 -6.36
C GLY A 239 -16.26 -9.79 -7.73
N ALA A 240 -16.21 -8.75 -8.58
CA ALA A 240 -15.44 -8.77 -9.82
C ALA A 240 -13.95 -8.51 -9.58
N VAL A 241 -13.63 -7.59 -8.69
CA VAL A 241 -12.25 -7.20 -8.34
C VAL A 241 -11.90 -7.73 -6.96
N ARG A 242 -10.65 -8.17 -6.78
CA ARG A 242 -10.12 -8.54 -5.47
C ARG A 242 -9.96 -7.30 -4.61
N ARG A 243 -10.35 -7.41 -3.34
CA ARG A 243 -10.17 -6.34 -2.36
C ARG A 243 -8.75 -6.37 -1.80
N CYS A 244 -7.81 -5.85 -2.57
CA CYS A 244 -6.42 -5.66 -2.19
C CYS A 244 -5.89 -4.39 -2.90
N HIS A 245 -4.79 -3.84 -2.42
CA HIS A 245 -4.21 -2.62 -3.02
C HIS A 245 -3.31 -2.94 -4.21
N ASP A 246 -2.78 -4.16 -4.27
CA ASP A 246 -1.94 -4.66 -5.35
C ASP A 246 -2.12 -6.15 -5.53
N HIS A 247 -1.91 -6.62 -6.75
CA HIS A 247 -1.94 -8.04 -7.07
C HIS A 247 -0.97 -8.33 -8.22
N PRO A 248 -0.19 -9.43 -8.18
CA PRO A 248 0.76 -9.78 -9.24
C PRO A 248 0.13 -9.96 -10.63
N GLY A 249 -1.15 -10.24 -10.67
CA GLY A 249 -1.93 -10.36 -11.91
C GLY A 249 -2.51 -9.05 -12.44
N TRP A 250 -2.27 -7.92 -11.79
CA TRP A 250 -2.65 -6.60 -12.29
C TRP A 250 -1.49 -6.01 -13.07
N VAL A 251 -1.66 -5.87 -14.37
CA VAL A 251 -0.61 -5.40 -15.28
C VAL A 251 -0.96 -4.00 -15.77
N PRO A 252 -0.25 -2.95 -15.31
CA PRO A 252 -0.49 -1.58 -15.73
C PRO A 252 -0.16 -1.42 -17.21
N PHE A 253 -1.00 -0.71 -17.98
CA PHE A 253 -0.73 -0.43 -19.39
C PHE A 253 -0.87 1.05 -19.75
N THR A 254 -1.41 1.88 -18.85
CA THR A 254 -1.40 3.34 -18.97
C THR A 254 -0.84 4.01 -17.72
N THR A 255 -0.48 5.29 -17.82
CA THR A 255 -0.12 6.15 -16.69
C THR A 255 -0.66 7.55 -16.87
N ASP A 256 -1.03 8.20 -15.75
CA ASP A 256 -1.33 9.63 -15.69
C ASP A 256 -0.10 10.48 -15.35
N GLY A 257 1.05 9.84 -15.08
CA GLY A 257 2.29 10.49 -14.63
C GLY A 257 2.32 10.84 -13.14
N SER A 258 1.22 10.67 -12.40
CA SER A 258 1.10 10.94 -10.95
C SER A 258 1.16 9.67 -10.10
N GLY A 259 1.29 8.50 -10.73
CA GLY A 259 1.35 7.21 -10.06
C GLY A 259 0.06 6.40 -10.13
N ASN A 260 -0.91 6.84 -10.94
CA ASN A 260 -2.11 6.08 -11.23
C ASN A 260 -2.02 5.40 -12.60
N HIS A 261 -2.66 4.24 -12.71
CA HIS A 261 -2.57 3.39 -13.88
C HIS A 261 -3.91 2.74 -14.19
N HIS A 262 -4.27 2.66 -15.48
CA HIS A 262 -5.15 1.58 -15.87
C HIS A 262 -4.35 0.28 -15.97
N ALA A 263 -4.87 -0.78 -15.37
CA ALA A 263 -4.26 -2.11 -15.39
C ALA A 263 -5.25 -3.15 -15.93
N VAL A 264 -4.75 -4.13 -16.68
CA VAL A 264 -5.55 -5.33 -16.96
C VAL A 264 -5.44 -6.29 -15.79
N ASP A 265 -6.57 -6.78 -15.32
CA ASP A 265 -6.67 -7.77 -14.26
C ASP A 265 -6.68 -9.18 -14.85
N LEU A 266 -5.58 -9.90 -14.69
CA LEU A 266 -5.42 -11.28 -15.16
C LEU A 266 -5.79 -12.31 -14.09
N ALA A 267 -6.10 -11.87 -12.88
CA ALA A 267 -6.46 -12.71 -11.75
C ALA A 267 -7.71 -12.18 -11.01
N PRO A 268 -8.81 -11.91 -11.71
CA PRO A 268 -10.00 -11.31 -11.12
C PRO A 268 -10.62 -12.17 -10.02
N ALA A 269 -11.46 -11.55 -9.19
CA ALA A 269 -12.29 -12.27 -8.24
C ALA A 269 -13.37 -13.09 -8.96
N ALA A 270 -14.14 -13.89 -8.24
CA ALA A 270 -15.01 -14.92 -8.80
C ALA A 270 -16.06 -14.41 -9.81
N ALA A 271 -16.57 -13.18 -9.66
CA ALA A 271 -17.54 -12.58 -10.55
C ALA A 271 -16.92 -11.75 -11.69
N GLY A 272 -15.59 -11.50 -11.66
CA GLY A 272 -14.88 -10.73 -12.68
C GLY A 272 -14.49 -11.54 -13.90
N ARG A 273 -13.87 -10.88 -14.87
CA ARG A 273 -13.38 -11.51 -16.12
C ARG A 273 -11.89 -11.26 -16.30
N PRO A 274 -11.08 -12.28 -16.65
CA PRO A 274 -9.68 -12.06 -17.00
C PRO A 274 -9.56 -11.03 -18.14
N GLY A 275 -8.72 -10.00 -17.93
CA GLY A 275 -8.55 -8.90 -18.88
C GLY A 275 -9.51 -7.73 -18.66
N GLN A 276 -10.33 -7.73 -17.61
CA GLN A 276 -11.04 -6.53 -17.15
C GLN A 276 -10.04 -5.41 -16.82
N VAL A 277 -10.48 -4.17 -16.92
CA VAL A 277 -9.65 -2.99 -16.68
C VAL A 277 -9.97 -2.41 -15.32
N LEU A 278 -8.92 -2.12 -14.56
CA LEU A 278 -8.97 -1.47 -13.26
C LEU A 278 -8.25 -0.13 -13.30
N ASP A 279 -8.66 0.79 -12.45
CA ASP A 279 -7.87 1.95 -12.06
C ASP A 279 -7.20 1.65 -10.71
N ILE A 280 -5.87 1.75 -10.69
CA ILE A 280 -5.02 1.44 -9.54
C ILE A 280 -3.96 2.53 -9.39
N GLY A 281 -3.47 2.76 -8.19
CA GLY A 281 -2.35 3.69 -8.00
C GLY A 281 -2.44 4.52 -6.74
N ALA A 282 -1.76 5.66 -6.77
CA ALA A 282 -1.52 6.50 -5.61
C ALA A 282 -2.81 7.11 -5.03
N ASP A 283 -3.77 7.46 -5.89
CA ASP A 283 -5.04 8.08 -5.48
C ASP A 283 -6.11 7.05 -5.09
N ASN A 284 -5.88 5.76 -5.40
CA ASN A 284 -6.79 4.66 -5.08
C ASN A 284 -6.46 4.02 -3.72
N TYR A 285 -6.26 4.84 -2.69
CA TYR A 285 -5.89 4.39 -1.34
C TYR A 285 -6.99 3.57 -0.65
N GLU A 286 -8.23 3.66 -1.10
CA GLU A 286 -9.35 2.87 -0.59
C GLU A 286 -9.47 1.49 -1.23
N GLY A 287 -8.80 1.28 -2.34
CA GLY A 287 -8.81 0.06 -3.13
C GLY A 287 -8.90 0.33 -4.62
N PRO A 288 -8.81 -0.70 -5.46
CA PRO A 288 -8.89 -0.56 -6.91
C PRO A 288 -10.30 -0.17 -7.34
N LEU A 289 -10.41 0.59 -8.44
CA LEU A 289 -11.67 0.87 -9.09
C LEU A 289 -11.84 -0.03 -10.32
N TYR A 290 -13.07 -0.47 -10.57
CA TYR A 290 -13.41 -1.17 -11.80
C TYR A 290 -13.73 -0.17 -12.91
N VAL A 291 -13.14 -0.36 -14.09
CA VAL A 291 -13.29 0.57 -15.21
C VAL A 291 -14.09 -0.06 -16.35
N ALA A 292 -13.71 -1.26 -16.77
CA ALA A 292 -14.37 -1.91 -17.92
C ALA A 292 -14.16 -3.44 -17.92
N ASP A 293 -15.04 -4.19 -18.62
CA ASP A 293 -14.95 -5.64 -18.79
C ASP A 293 -13.67 -6.10 -19.55
N SER A 294 -13.06 -5.19 -20.33
CA SER A 294 -11.91 -5.45 -21.18
C SER A 294 -11.34 -4.15 -21.75
N VAL A 295 -10.15 -4.18 -22.31
CA VAL A 295 -9.59 -3.06 -23.09
C VAL A 295 -10.51 -2.71 -24.28
N THR A 296 -11.14 -3.70 -24.88
CA THR A 296 -12.16 -3.48 -25.93
C THR A 296 -13.30 -2.63 -25.43
N SER A 297 -13.88 -2.97 -24.27
CA SER A 297 -15.01 -2.24 -23.69
C SER A 297 -14.61 -0.80 -23.32
N LEU A 298 -13.42 -0.61 -22.77
CA LEU A 298 -12.85 0.72 -22.48
C LEU A 298 -12.79 1.58 -23.75
N LEU A 299 -12.16 1.08 -24.82
CA LEU A 299 -12.00 1.84 -26.07
C LEU A 299 -13.34 2.13 -26.77
N VAL A 300 -14.29 1.21 -26.69
CA VAL A 300 -15.65 1.41 -27.23
C VAL A 300 -16.40 2.47 -26.43
N HIS A 301 -16.26 2.47 -25.10
CA HIS A 301 -16.86 3.48 -24.24
C HIS A 301 -16.28 4.88 -24.52
N HIS A 302 -14.96 5.00 -24.65
CA HIS A 302 -14.32 6.28 -25.01
C HIS A 302 -14.79 6.81 -26.36
N LEU A 303 -14.96 5.91 -27.36
CA LEU A 303 -15.52 6.28 -28.66
C LEU A 303 -16.97 6.77 -28.53
N ASP A 304 -17.80 6.09 -27.74
CA ASP A 304 -19.20 6.49 -27.51
C ASP A 304 -19.29 7.86 -26.84
N LEU A 305 -18.50 8.12 -25.80
CA LEU A 305 -18.41 9.44 -25.16
C LEU A 305 -18.03 10.53 -26.17
N LEU A 306 -17.02 10.27 -27.00
CA LEU A 306 -16.59 11.18 -28.04
C LEU A 306 -17.72 11.47 -29.07
N GLU A 307 -18.40 10.42 -29.56
CA GLU A 307 -19.48 10.53 -30.53
C GLU A 307 -20.72 11.24 -29.95
N ARG A 308 -20.97 11.08 -28.66
CA ARG A 308 -22.05 11.76 -27.91
C ARG A 308 -21.71 13.21 -27.54
N GLY A 309 -20.44 13.62 -27.70
CA GLY A 309 -19.98 14.96 -27.37
C GLY A 309 -19.69 15.16 -25.87
N HIS A 310 -19.47 14.09 -25.12
CA HIS A 310 -19.10 14.11 -23.71
C HIS A 310 -17.58 14.26 -23.57
N TYR A 311 -17.08 15.45 -23.83
CA TYR A 311 -15.66 15.79 -23.71
C TYR A 311 -15.45 17.29 -23.51
N ALA A 312 -14.31 17.65 -22.93
CA ALA A 312 -13.80 19.02 -22.86
C ALA A 312 -12.51 19.16 -23.66
N LEU A 313 -12.39 20.26 -24.42
CA LEU A 313 -11.14 20.63 -25.06
C LEU A 313 -10.37 21.56 -24.15
N GLN A 314 -9.10 21.24 -23.89
CA GLN A 314 -8.19 22.05 -23.11
C GLN A 314 -7.25 22.81 -24.05
N ASP A 315 -7.18 24.14 -23.90
CA ASP A 315 -6.38 25.05 -24.74
C ASP A 315 -4.89 25.12 -24.31
N ASP A 316 -4.42 24.12 -23.53
CA ASP A 316 -3.02 24.01 -23.19
C ASP A 316 -2.16 23.69 -24.43
N TRP A 317 -0.86 23.92 -24.35
CA TRP A 317 0.02 23.61 -25.47
C TRP A 317 0.87 22.35 -25.16
N PRO A 318 0.72 21.25 -25.93
CA PRO A 318 -0.26 21.02 -27.02
C PRO A 318 -1.70 20.87 -26.50
N PRO A 319 -2.71 21.27 -27.30
CA PRO A 319 -4.11 21.10 -26.91
C PRO A 319 -4.46 19.62 -26.76
N TYR A 320 -5.30 19.30 -25.79
CA TYR A 320 -5.71 17.93 -25.56
C TYR A 320 -7.20 17.81 -25.25
N LEU A 321 -7.72 16.59 -25.41
CA LEU A 321 -9.11 16.25 -25.18
C LEU A 321 -9.20 15.42 -23.89
N LEU A 322 -10.09 15.84 -23.00
CA LEU A 322 -10.52 15.06 -21.83
C LEU A 322 -11.92 14.54 -22.08
N LEU A 323 -12.15 13.27 -21.86
CA LEU A 323 -13.49 12.70 -21.83
C LEU A 323 -14.17 13.10 -20.53
N ASP A 324 -15.44 13.47 -20.61
CA ASP A 324 -16.27 13.71 -19.42
C ASP A 324 -16.71 12.37 -18.82
N GLN A 325 -17.12 12.42 -17.55
CA GLN A 325 -17.79 11.26 -16.95
C GLN A 325 -19.08 10.94 -17.70
N ASP A 326 -19.39 9.65 -17.85
CA ASP A 326 -20.64 9.24 -18.45
C ASP A 326 -21.82 9.73 -17.59
N PRO A 327 -22.69 10.64 -18.11
CA PRO A 327 -23.81 11.17 -17.32
C PRO A 327 -24.86 10.09 -16.99
N ASP A 328 -24.83 8.94 -17.67
CA ASP A 328 -25.70 7.80 -17.41
C ASP A 328 -25.13 6.85 -16.37
N GLU A 329 -23.88 7.06 -15.93
CA GLU A 329 -23.24 6.25 -14.88
C GLU A 329 -23.69 6.73 -13.49
N GLU A 330 -24.29 5.83 -12.72
CA GLU A 330 -24.61 6.12 -11.33
C GLU A 330 -23.33 6.18 -10.50
N PRO A 331 -23.07 7.28 -9.77
CA PRO A 331 -21.87 7.39 -8.95
C PRO A 331 -21.84 6.28 -7.90
N GLU A 332 -20.68 5.70 -7.67
CA GLU A 332 -20.46 4.82 -6.53
C GLU A 332 -20.29 5.67 -5.27
N GLU A 333 -21.05 5.35 -4.23
CA GLU A 333 -20.93 5.98 -2.90
C GLU A 333 -20.57 4.90 -1.87
N PRO A 334 -19.35 4.33 -1.93
CA PRO A 334 -18.94 3.29 -1.01
C PRO A 334 -18.64 3.84 0.39
N GLU A 335 -18.53 5.16 0.52
CA GLU A 335 -18.17 5.86 1.74
C GLU A 335 -19.16 6.93 2.15
N TRP A 336 -19.35 7.05 3.45
CA TRP A 336 -20.07 8.13 4.12
C TRP A 336 -19.14 8.81 5.12
N ASN A 337 -18.97 10.12 4.97
CA ASN A 337 -18.16 10.92 5.88
C ASN A 337 -18.92 12.19 6.26
N ASP A 338 -19.53 12.20 7.46
CA ASP A 338 -20.31 13.34 7.96
C ASP A 338 -20.30 13.35 9.51
N ASP A 339 -21.08 14.22 10.13
CA ASP A 339 -21.22 14.33 11.60
C ASP A 339 -22.30 13.39 12.19
N GLY A 340 -23.08 12.69 11.38
CA GLY A 340 -24.13 11.74 11.74
C GLY A 340 -24.21 10.53 10.82
N LEU A 341 -25.01 9.53 11.18
CA LEU A 341 -25.29 8.38 10.30
C LEU A 341 -26.13 8.81 9.11
N PRO A 342 -25.97 8.13 7.94
CA PRO A 342 -26.79 8.40 6.77
C PRO A 342 -28.28 8.13 7.07
N GLU A 343 -29.16 9.04 6.64
CA GLU A 343 -30.62 8.86 6.80
C GLU A 343 -31.13 7.69 5.92
N ALA A 344 -30.51 7.49 4.77
CA ALA A 344 -30.74 6.36 3.89
C ALA A 344 -29.38 5.85 3.37
N ALA A 345 -29.04 4.64 3.71
CA ALA A 345 -27.80 4.02 3.25
C ALA A 345 -28.04 3.31 1.93
N GLY A 346 -27.21 3.61 0.92
CA GLY A 346 -27.14 2.86 -0.33
C GLY A 346 -26.67 1.41 -0.11
N PRO A 347 -27.02 0.48 -1.00
CA PRO A 347 -26.62 -0.93 -0.88
C PRO A 347 -25.10 -1.13 -1.05
N ASP A 348 -24.40 -0.14 -1.58
CA ASP A 348 -22.97 -0.17 -1.89
C ASP A 348 -22.10 0.43 -0.78
N LEU A 349 -22.72 1.05 0.25
CA LEU A 349 -22.02 1.66 1.35
C LEU A 349 -21.18 0.63 2.13
N GLN A 350 -19.87 0.85 2.21
CA GLN A 350 -18.90 -0.04 2.85
C GLN A 350 -18.12 0.63 3.98
N SER A 351 -18.01 1.96 3.95
CA SER A 351 -17.28 2.76 4.93
C SER A 351 -18.19 3.84 5.51
N VAL A 352 -18.23 3.95 6.83
CA VAL A 352 -18.92 5.03 7.55
C VAL A 352 -17.93 5.67 8.51
N ARG A 353 -17.61 6.94 8.25
CA ARG A 353 -16.78 7.77 9.12
C ARG A 353 -17.64 8.90 9.69
N ILE A 354 -17.70 8.99 11.01
CA ILE A 354 -18.42 10.04 11.71
C ILE A 354 -17.41 10.98 12.36
N THR A 355 -17.25 12.16 11.76
CA THR A 355 -16.30 13.19 12.22
C THR A 355 -17.09 14.41 12.69
N PRO A 356 -16.94 14.85 13.95
CA PRO A 356 -17.61 16.04 14.43
C PRO A 356 -17.17 17.28 13.64
N ARG A 357 -18.11 18.11 13.17
CA ARG A 357 -17.84 19.36 12.42
C ARG A 357 -17.15 20.45 13.24
N ALA A 358 -17.18 20.34 14.56
CA ALA A 358 -16.52 21.28 15.46
C ALA A 358 -15.62 20.53 16.44
N PRO A 359 -14.51 21.13 16.91
CA PRO A 359 -13.70 20.54 17.97
C PRO A 359 -14.48 20.57 19.29
N VAL A 360 -15.34 19.58 19.49
CA VAL A 360 -16.10 19.38 20.71
C VAL A 360 -15.35 18.38 21.58
N ALA A 361 -15.29 18.62 22.88
CA ALA A 361 -14.69 17.63 23.77
C ALA A 361 -15.44 16.29 23.62
N PRO A 362 -14.75 15.15 23.54
CA PRO A 362 -15.36 13.85 23.23
C PRO A 362 -16.52 13.43 24.14
N LEU A 363 -16.54 13.92 25.37
CA LEU A 363 -17.52 13.58 26.41
C LEU A 363 -18.85 14.33 26.30
N ASP A 364 -18.94 15.38 25.48
CA ASP A 364 -20.13 16.21 25.36
C ASP A 364 -21.12 15.77 24.26
N LEU A 365 -20.73 14.75 23.44
CA LEU A 365 -21.57 14.24 22.37
C LEU A 365 -22.47 13.10 22.87
N ALA A 366 -23.76 13.17 22.53
CA ALA A 366 -24.68 12.08 22.83
C ALA A 366 -24.20 10.76 22.19
N PRO A 367 -24.33 9.61 22.86
CA PRO A 367 -24.01 8.31 22.28
C PRO A 367 -24.77 8.10 20.96
N LEU A 368 -24.06 7.49 19.99
CA LEU A 368 -24.60 7.18 18.69
C LEU A 368 -25.21 5.79 18.67
N ASP A 369 -26.52 5.71 18.36
CA ASP A 369 -27.19 4.42 18.17
C ASP A 369 -26.88 3.82 16.81
N LEU A 370 -26.28 2.64 16.80
CA LEU A 370 -25.88 1.92 15.58
C LEU A 370 -27.01 1.11 14.93
N ALA A 371 -28.22 1.10 15.49
CA ALA A 371 -29.34 0.34 14.94
C ALA A 371 -29.62 0.63 13.43
N PRO A 372 -29.51 1.87 12.91
CA PRO A 372 -29.68 2.15 11.49
C PRO A 372 -28.70 1.40 10.58
N LEU A 373 -27.49 1.07 11.06
CA LEU A 373 -26.48 0.35 10.27
C LEU A 373 -26.87 -1.10 9.93
N ALA A 374 -27.89 -1.65 10.58
CA ALA A 374 -28.45 -2.96 10.19
C ALA A 374 -28.90 -3.01 8.70
N ALA A 375 -29.19 -1.85 8.12
CA ALA A 375 -29.58 -1.72 6.70
C ALA A 375 -28.37 -1.64 5.73
N VAL A 376 -27.12 -1.68 6.24
CA VAL A 376 -25.88 -1.54 5.47
C VAL A 376 -25.18 -2.90 5.35
N PRO A 377 -25.61 -3.80 4.46
CA PRO A 377 -25.14 -5.20 4.45
C PRO A 377 -23.67 -5.36 4.05
N ARG A 378 -23.06 -4.32 3.50
CA ARG A 378 -21.67 -4.33 3.02
C ARG A 378 -20.71 -3.54 3.92
N LEU A 379 -21.17 -3.02 5.05
CA LEU A 379 -20.35 -2.22 5.97
C LEU A 379 -19.11 -3.01 6.41
N ARG A 380 -17.92 -2.45 6.13
CA ARG A 380 -16.62 -3.03 6.46
C ARG A 380 -15.81 -2.14 7.40
N ARG A 381 -15.90 -0.83 7.22
CA ARG A 381 -15.23 0.17 8.05
C ARG A 381 -16.24 1.00 8.81
N LEU A 382 -16.09 1.09 10.13
CA LEU A 382 -16.85 1.98 10.97
C LEU A 382 -15.91 2.80 11.84
N ASP A 383 -15.78 4.08 11.55
CA ASP A 383 -14.91 5.03 12.20
C ASP A 383 -15.76 6.10 12.92
N LEU A 384 -15.94 5.94 14.21
CA LEU A 384 -16.68 6.87 15.06
C LEU A 384 -15.70 7.73 15.86
N VAL A 385 -15.03 8.65 15.18
CA VAL A 385 -14.04 9.53 15.80
C VAL A 385 -14.68 10.24 17.01
N THR A 386 -14.16 9.96 18.22
CA THR A 386 -14.56 10.59 19.49
C THR A 386 -16.01 10.34 19.96
N ARG A 387 -16.76 9.38 19.39
CA ARG A 387 -18.13 9.09 19.83
C ARG A 387 -18.28 7.76 20.54
N THR A 388 -19.09 7.74 21.59
CA THR A 388 -19.54 6.51 22.22
C THR A 388 -20.64 5.87 21.38
N ALA A 389 -20.46 4.58 21.09
CA ALA A 389 -21.43 3.78 20.35
C ALA A 389 -22.36 3.02 21.31
N THR A 390 -23.63 2.95 20.95
CA THR A 390 -24.61 2.05 21.55
C THR A 390 -25.17 1.09 20.52
N GLY A 391 -25.65 -0.07 20.92
CA GLY A 391 -26.17 -1.05 19.99
C GLY A 391 -25.11 -1.79 19.19
N LEU A 392 -23.87 -1.96 19.70
CA LEU A 392 -22.77 -2.68 19.04
C LEU A 392 -23.15 -4.07 18.52
N GLY A 393 -24.15 -4.73 19.11
CA GLY A 393 -24.68 -6.01 18.64
C GLY A 393 -25.24 -5.96 17.20
N THR A 394 -25.62 -4.78 16.71
CA THR A 394 -26.04 -4.56 15.31
C THR A 394 -24.95 -4.93 14.32
N LEU A 395 -23.68 -4.77 14.69
CA LEU A 395 -22.55 -5.03 13.82
C LEU A 395 -22.31 -6.54 13.60
N ARG A 396 -22.78 -7.40 14.47
CA ARG A 396 -22.47 -8.83 14.47
C ARG A 396 -22.77 -9.58 13.15
N PRO A 397 -23.93 -9.33 12.46
CA PRO A 397 -24.21 -9.94 11.17
C PRO A 397 -23.53 -9.25 9.98
N LEU A 398 -22.91 -8.08 10.19
CA LEU A 398 -22.29 -7.29 9.13
C LEU A 398 -20.82 -7.71 8.93
N PRO A 399 -20.26 -7.55 7.73
CA PRO A 399 -18.87 -7.91 7.46
C PRO A 399 -17.86 -6.85 7.94
N VAL A 400 -18.07 -6.26 9.13
CA VAL A 400 -17.20 -5.21 9.68
C VAL A 400 -15.82 -5.78 10.00
N GLU A 401 -14.79 -5.17 9.40
CA GLU A 401 -13.39 -5.54 9.56
C GLU A 401 -12.62 -4.55 10.43
N PHE A 402 -13.00 -3.27 10.41
CA PHE A 402 -12.42 -2.20 11.23
C PHE A 402 -13.50 -1.48 12.04
N LEU A 403 -13.23 -1.26 13.34
CA LEU A 403 -14.06 -0.48 14.23
C LEU A 403 -13.20 0.48 15.06
N ARG A 404 -13.44 1.79 14.91
CA ARG A 404 -13.02 2.81 15.85
C ARG A 404 -14.25 3.34 16.60
N ALA A 405 -14.30 3.20 17.92
CA ALA A 405 -15.44 3.67 18.70
C ALA A 405 -15.11 3.89 20.18
N GLY A 406 -15.82 4.82 20.78
CA GLY A 406 -16.01 4.84 22.24
C GLY A 406 -16.99 3.74 22.65
N LEU A 407 -16.72 3.08 23.77
CA LEU A 407 -17.57 2.01 24.31
C LEU A 407 -18.44 2.53 25.46
N ASP A 408 -19.68 2.08 25.49
CA ASP A 408 -20.57 2.25 26.63
C ASP A 408 -20.32 1.18 27.73
N GLY A 409 -21.13 1.17 28.75
CA GLY A 409 -21.02 0.22 29.86
C GLY A 409 -21.22 -1.26 29.51
N ALA A 410 -21.67 -1.58 28.27
CA ALA A 410 -21.76 -2.95 27.77
C ALA A 410 -20.38 -3.52 27.33
N GLY A 411 -19.40 -2.65 27.13
CA GLY A 411 -18.04 -3.01 26.73
C GLY A 411 -18.00 -3.84 25.43
N LEU A 412 -17.14 -4.88 25.39
CA LEU A 412 -16.90 -5.72 24.22
C LEU A 412 -17.86 -6.92 24.08
N ALA A 413 -18.67 -7.23 25.07
CA ALA A 413 -19.53 -8.42 25.06
C ALA A 413 -20.44 -8.54 23.80
N PRO A 414 -21.02 -7.44 23.26
CA PRO A 414 -21.84 -7.51 22.04
C PRO A 414 -21.07 -7.93 20.79
N LEU A 415 -19.75 -7.74 20.76
CA LEU A 415 -18.87 -8.07 19.62
C LEU A 415 -18.32 -9.50 19.69
N ALA A 416 -18.54 -10.22 20.81
CA ALA A 416 -18.00 -11.57 20.99
C ALA A 416 -18.38 -12.50 19.84
N GLY A 417 -17.38 -13.21 19.29
CA GLY A 417 -17.56 -14.17 18.18
C GLY A 417 -17.77 -13.51 16.81
N HIS A 418 -17.51 -12.21 16.65
CA HIS A 418 -17.59 -11.55 15.34
C HIS A 418 -16.57 -12.14 14.37
N PRO A 419 -16.97 -12.66 13.20
CA PRO A 419 -16.07 -13.45 12.35
C PRO A 419 -15.05 -12.63 11.56
N HIS A 420 -15.33 -11.36 11.29
CA HIS A 420 -14.56 -10.51 10.38
C HIS A 420 -13.77 -9.40 11.09
N LEU A 421 -14.11 -9.09 12.34
CA LEU A 421 -13.52 -7.95 13.03
C LEU A 421 -12.03 -8.16 13.30
N GLY A 422 -11.19 -7.47 12.53
CA GLY A 422 -9.74 -7.62 12.52
C GLY A 422 -9.01 -6.49 13.22
N ALA A 423 -9.54 -5.26 13.18
CA ALA A 423 -8.89 -4.10 13.76
C ALA A 423 -9.85 -3.32 14.67
N LEU A 424 -9.36 -2.99 15.87
CA LEU A 424 -10.12 -2.29 16.91
C LEU A 424 -9.33 -1.11 17.49
N ASP A 425 -9.87 0.10 17.36
CA ASP A 425 -9.40 1.31 18.03
C ASP A 425 -10.46 1.78 19.04
N LEU A 426 -10.21 1.57 20.32
CA LEU A 426 -11.22 1.69 21.35
C LEU A 426 -10.93 2.81 22.33
N ALA A 427 -12.00 3.46 22.81
CA ALA A 427 -11.95 4.40 23.92
C ALA A 427 -13.02 4.01 24.96
N CYS A 428 -12.67 4.04 26.24
CA CYS A 428 -13.61 3.79 27.32
C CYS A 428 -13.15 4.35 28.66
N ASP A 429 -14.07 4.89 29.42
CA ASP A 429 -13.82 5.49 30.75
C ASP A 429 -13.95 4.46 31.90
N THR A 430 -14.55 3.31 31.62
CA THR A 430 -14.71 2.22 32.59
C THR A 430 -13.72 1.10 32.33
N PRO A 431 -13.25 0.38 33.36
CA PRO A 431 -12.33 -0.73 33.16
C PRO A 431 -12.88 -1.80 32.20
N LEU A 432 -12.19 -2.01 31.08
CA LEU A 432 -12.59 -2.89 29.99
C LEU A 432 -12.20 -4.34 30.29
N ASP A 433 -13.17 -5.26 30.18
CA ASP A 433 -12.90 -6.70 30.15
C ASP A 433 -12.48 -7.12 28.74
N LEU A 434 -11.27 -7.69 28.63
CA LEU A 434 -10.71 -8.14 27.35
C LEU A 434 -11.11 -9.58 26.98
N ALA A 435 -11.82 -10.32 27.84
CA ALA A 435 -12.20 -11.71 27.56
C ALA A 435 -12.93 -11.92 26.21
N PRO A 436 -13.81 -11.03 25.74
CA PRO A 436 -14.44 -11.16 24.44
C PRO A 436 -13.48 -11.13 23.25
N LEU A 437 -12.31 -10.47 23.35
CA LEU A 437 -11.32 -10.41 22.27
C LEU A 437 -10.79 -11.79 21.87
N ARG A 438 -10.71 -12.74 22.80
CA ARG A 438 -10.29 -14.12 22.53
C ARG A 438 -11.21 -14.87 21.56
N THR A 439 -12.43 -14.35 21.39
CA THR A 439 -13.46 -14.95 20.52
C THR A 439 -13.48 -14.36 19.12
N LEU A 440 -12.61 -13.38 18.82
CA LEU A 440 -12.48 -12.72 17.54
C LEU A 440 -11.37 -13.38 16.71
N PRO A 441 -11.72 -14.28 15.77
CA PRO A 441 -10.71 -15.08 15.06
C PRO A 441 -9.83 -14.26 14.10
N ALA A 442 -10.34 -13.11 13.64
CA ALA A 442 -9.65 -12.24 12.69
C ALA A 442 -8.82 -11.14 13.37
N LEU A 443 -8.87 -10.99 14.72
CA LEU A 443 -8.24 -9.85 15.41
C LEU A 443 -6.71 -9.90 15.29
N TRP A 444 -6.14 -8.85 14.66
CA TRP A 444 -4.71 -8.70 14.47
C TRP A 444 -4.18 -7.32 14.87
N TRP A 445 -5.04 -6.28 14.95
CA TRP A 445 -4.68 -4.90 15.29
C TRP A 445 -5.54 -4.39 16.45
N LEU A 446 -4.91 -3.77 17.46
CA LEU A 446 -5.60 -3.33 18.66
C LEU A 446 -4.96 -2.06 19.24
N ASP A 447 -5.75 -0.99 19.38
CA ASP A 447 -5.38 0.20 20.14
C ASP A 447 -6.27 0.31 21.40
N LEU A 448 -5.65 0.21 22.57
CA LEU A 448 -6.28 0.39 23.89
C LEU A 448 -5.71 1.58 24.64
N SER A 449 -4.95 2.44 23.98
CA SER A 449 -4.30 3.59 24.63
C SER A 449 -5.29 4.58 25.25
N ARG A 450 -6.55 4.54 24.79
CA ARG A 450 -7.63 5.39 25.30
C ARG A 450 -8.61 4.62 26.21
N CYS A 451 -8.23 3.44 26.67
CA CYS A 451 -9.05 2.60 27.54
C CYS A 451 -8.42 2.41 28.93
N ALA A 452 -9.22 2.43 29.96
CA ALA A 452 -8.88 1.76 31.20
C ALA A 452 -9.07 0.25 31.01
N VAL A 453 -8.06 -0.58 31.32
CA VAL A 453 -8.11 -2.03 31.15
C VAL A 453 -8.07 -2.72 32.48
N ALA A 454 -9.01 -3.64 32.72
CA ALA A 454 -9.11 -4.36 34.00
C ALA A 454 -7.96 -5.34 34.22
N ASP A 455 -7.58 -6.10 33.19
CA ASP A 455 -6.47 -7.07 33.21
C ASP A 455 -5.73 -7.11 31.87
N LEU A 456 -4.55 -6.50 31.84
CA LEU A 456 -3.67 -6.51 30.65
C LEU A 456 -3.06 -7.89 30.38
N GLY A 457 -2.99 -8.79 31.39
CA GLY A 457 -2.46 -10.14 31.21
C GLY A 457 -3.21 -10.97 30.17
N ALA A 458 -4.50 -10.65 29.94
CA ALA A 458 -5.31 -11.29 28.90
C ALA A 458 -4.79 -11.08 27.47
N LEU A 459 -3.97 -10.05 27.23
CA LEU A 459 -3.37 -9.77 25.91
C LEU A 459 -2.38 -10.86 25.48
N GLY A 460 -1.67 -11.48 26.42
CA GLY A 460 -0.74 -12.59 26.15
C GLY A 460 -1.40 -13.85 25.54
N GLU A 461 -2.72 -13.95 25.63
CA GLU A 461 -3.49 -15.07 25.07
C GLU A 461 -3.97 -14.80 23.62
N LEU A 462 -3.76 -13.58 23.09
CA LEU A 462 -4.18 -13.18 21.75
C LEU A 462 -3.14 -13.61 20.70
N ALA A 463 -3.15 -14.87 20.31
CA ALA A 463 -2.16 -15.45 19.39
C ALA A 463 -2.17 -14.83 17.97
N GLY A 464 -3.29 -14.24 17.56
CA GLY A 464 -3.44 -13.58 16.26
C GLY A 464 -2.95 -12.12 16.23
N LEU A 465 -2.72 -11.51 17.40
CA LEU A 465 -2.45 -10.08 17.49
C LEU A 465 -1.04 -9.73 16.93
N ARG A 466 -1.00 -8.80 15.98
CA ARG A 466 0.22 -8.35 15.29
C ARG A 466 0.62 -6.94 15.71
N TYR A 467 -0.34 -6.08 15.98
CA TYR A 467 -0.12 -4.70 16.41
C TYR A 467 -0.82 -4.44 17.75
N LEU A 468 -0.14 -3.69 18.60
CA LEU A 468 -0.69 -3.26 19.88
C LEU A 468 -0.24 -1.83 20.22
N ALA A 469 -1.20 -0.95 20.45
CA ALA A 469 -0.98 0.38 20.99
C ALA A 469 -1.50 0.49 22.41
N LEU A 470 -0.65 0.97 23.32
CA LEU A 470 -0.93 1.17 24.73
C LEU A 470 -0.29 2.47 25.23
N THR A 471 -0.75 2.99 26.36
CA THR A 471 -0.02 4.04 27.08
C THR A 471 1.27 3.49 27.68
N GLU A 472 2.20 4.36 28.03
CA GLU A 472 3.44 3.98 28.71
C GLU A 472 3.20 3.21 30.01
N ALA A 473 2.20 3.63 30.79
CA ALA A 473 1.85 2.97 32.04
C ALA A 473 1.27 1.56 31.83
N GLN A 474 0.47 1.35 30.79
CA GLN A 474 -0.07 0.04 30.42
C GLN A 474 1.05 -0.89 29.92
N TRP A 475 1.98 -0.37 29.10
CA TRP A 475 3.14 -1.14 28.67
C TRP A 475 4.02 -1.57 29.83
N ALA A 476 4.27 -0.71 30.81
CA ALA A 476 5.05 -1.06 31.99
C ALA A 476 4.40 -2.25 32.74
N GLN A 477 3.09 -2.22 32.96
CA GLN A 477 2.35 -3.29 33.60
C GLN A 477 2.35 -4.60 32.79
N LEU A 478 2.26 -4.51 31.44
CA LEU A 478 2.26 -5.68 30.56
C LEU A 478 3.62 -6.38 30.57
N LEU A 479 4.72 -5.60 30.51
CA LEU A 479 6.08 -6.10 30.55
C LEU A 479 6.44 -6.71 31.92
N GLU A 480 5.99 -6.13 33.03
CA GLU A 480 6.17 -6.70 34.36
C GLU A 480 5.49 -8.08 34.52
N ARG A 481 4.42 -8.33 33.76
CA ARG A 481 3.68 -9.61 33.79
C ARG A 481 4.20 -10.65 32.80
N ASP A 482 5.17 -10.30 31.95
CA ASP A 482 5.65 -11.14 30.84
C ASP A 482 4.49 -11.67 29.95
N ALA A 483 3.53 -10.79 29.66
CA ALA A 483 2.28 -11.15 28.98
C ALA A 483 2.18 -10.54 27.57
N LEU A 484 3.31 -10.41 26.85
CA LEU A 484 3.31 -9.93 25.47
C LEU A 484 2.56 -10.91 24.55
N PRO A 485 1.75 -10.40 23.61
CA PRO A 485 1.17 -11.24 22.56
C PRO A 485 2.27 -11.98 21.79
N PRO A 486 2.15 -13.31 21.61
CA PRO A 486 3.26 -14.13 21.10
C PRO A 486 3.60 -13.87 19.62
N ALA A 487 2.70 -13.22 18.89
CA ALA A 487 2.86 -12.95 17.46
C ALA A 487 2.93 -11.43 17.14
N LEU A 488 3.29 -10.62 18.14
CA LEU A 488 3.38 -9.18 18.00
C LEU A 488 4.52 -8.81 17.05
N VAL A 489 4.22 -8.02 16.01
CA VAL A 489 5.17 -7.57 14.99
C VAL A 489 5.34 -6.06 14.96
N ALA A 490 4.43 -5.32 15.62
CA ALA A 490 4.57 -3.88 15.78
C ALA A 490 3.93 -3.41 17.09
N ALA A 491 4.48 -2.36 17.68
CA ALA A 491 4.06 -1.85 18.97
C ALA A 491 4.18 -0.33 19.03
N ARG A 492 3.17 0.32 19.61
CA ARG A 492 3.15 1.77 19.81
C ARG A 492 2.96 2.12 21.29
N SER A 493 3.79 3.04 21.78
CA SER A 493 3.61 3.65 23.09
C SER A 493 3.05 5.05 22.93
N VAL A 494 1.82 5.26 23.38
CA VAL A 494 1.18 6.58 23.36
C VAL A 494 1.55 7.32 24.63
N GLY A 495 2.29 8.43 24.50
CA GLY A 495 2.79 9.22 25.63
C GLY A 495 3.99 10.09 25.27
N ALA A 496 4.76 10.47 26.29
CA ALA A 496 5.87 11.42 26.16
C ALA A 496 7.22 10.77 25.78
N VAL A 497 7.29 9.43 25.73
CA VAL A 497 8.55 8.72 25.43
C VAL A 497 8.75 8.63 23.93
N ALA A 498 9.91 9.04 23.44
CA ALA A 498 10.27 8.90 22.04
C ALA A 498 10.26 7.42 21.61
N ALA A 499 9.76 7.13 20.40
CA ALA A 499 9.63 5.77 19.89
C ALA A 499 10.96 4.97 19.94
N ALA A 500 12.11 5.64 19.66
CA ALA A 500 13.43 5.02 19.74
C ALA A 500 13.84 4.61 21.17
N GLU A 501 13.47 5.42 22.17
CA GLU A 501 13.72 5.10 23.59
C GLU A 501 12.80 3.97 24.06
N TRP A 502 11.57 3.99 23.65
CA TRP A 502 10.59 2.94 23.90
C TRP A 502 10.99 1.59 23.27
N ALA A 503 11.53 1.60 22.05
CA ALA A 503 12.00 0.39 21.37
C ALA A 503 13.04 -0.40 22.16
N ALA A 504 13.94 0.29 22.85
CA ALA A 504 14.93 -0.35 23.74
C ALA A 504 14.27 -1.08 24.92
N ARG A 505 13.08 -0.67 25.34
CA ARG A 505 12.34 -1.28 26.49
C ARG A 505 11.52 -2.51 26.09
N ILE A 506 11.05 -2.59 24.84
CA ILE A 506 10.21 -3.70 24.36
C ILE A 506 11.04 -4.93 23.93
N GLY A 507 12.34 -4.92 24.17
CA GLY A 507 13.20 -6.08 23.93
C GLY A 507 13.95 -6.04 22.61
N HIS A 508 14.24 -4.88 22.09
CA HIS A 508 15.27 -4.76 21.06
C HIS A 508 16.58 -5.28 21.63
N PRO A 509 17.22 -6.29 21.03
CA PRO A 509 18.48 -6.78 21.53
C PRO A 509 19.49 -5.64 21.51
N ALA A 510 19.99 -5.25 22.69
CA ALA A 510 21.21 -4.46 22.79
C ALA A 510 22.34 -5.37 22.28
N GLY A 511 22.70 -5.24 21.01
CA GLY A 511 23.81 -5.95 20.42
C GLY A 511 25.07 -5.09 20.41
N GLU A 512 26.24 -5.73 20.48
CA GLU A 512 27.50 -5.01 20.21
C GLU A 512 27.56 -4.65 18.72
N SER A 513 28.05 -3.43 18.43
CA SER A 513 28.27 -3.00 17.05
C SER A 513 29.32 -3.89 16.36
N TYR A 514 29.07 -4.20 15.11
CA TYR A 514 30.02 -4.91 14.24
C TYR A 514 30.78 -3.89 13.39
N ARG A 515 32.11 -3.93 13.42
CA ARG A 515 32.93 -2.95 12.70
C ARG A 515 33.96 -3.64 11.83
N VAL A 516 34.06 -3.19 10.59
CA VAL A 516 35.09 -3.57 9.63
C VAL A 516 35.81 -2.32 9.16
N GLU A 517 37.13 -2.34 9.27
CA GLU A 517 38.01 -1.33 8.68
C GLU A 517 38.91 -2.03 7.67
N GLY A 518 39.20 -1.38 6.54
CA GLY A 518 40.04 -2.01 5.55
C GLY A 518 40.43 -1.13 4.37
N LEU A 519 41.21 -1.75 3.52
CA LEU A 519 41.50 -1.28 2.18
C LEU A 519 40.76 -2.18 1.20
N LEU A 520 40.06 -1.59 0.24
CA LEU A 520 39.62 -2.33 -0.94
C LEU A 520 40.88 -2.71 -1.73
N ALA A 521 40.98 -3.96 -2.16
CA ALA A 521 42.04 -4.34 -3.09
C ALA A 521 41.95 -3.44 -4.34
N GLU A 522 43.07 -2.86 -4.78
CA GLU A 522 43.10 -2.11 -6.03
C GLU A 522 42.59 -3.02 -7.14
N GLY A 523 41.45 -2.66 -7.74
CA GLY A 523 40.86 -3.40 -8.83
C GLY A 523 41.82 -3.44 -10.00
N GLY A 524 42.17 -4.66 -10.43
CA GLY A 524 42.91 -4.90 -11.64
C GLY A 524 42.11 -4.59 -12.90
#